data_44219eef0bf0da56d640861a15fba491
#
_entry.id   44219eef0bf0da56d640861a15fba491
#
_cell.length_a   1.000
_cell.length_b   1.000
_cell.length_c   1.000
_cell.angle_alpha   90.00
_cell.angle_beta   90.00
_cell.angle_gamma   90.00
#
_symmetry.space_group_name_H-M   'P 1'
#
loop_
_entity.id
_entity.type
_entity.pdbx_description
1 polymer ?
#
loop_
_entity_poly.entity_id
_entity_poly.type
_entity_poly.pdbx_seq_one_letter_code
_entity_poly.pdbx_strand_id
1 'polypeptide(L)'
;MIIQEHKIAFLHIPKTGGSSVGDFLFKYYNIPYKSFLYFTQGFLMLPSYKDARTTTLYNVCHLPYLDTLRVAKDSNIIVDSTWNIFTVVRNPYYRTISAIFFQPFLECKHHMHTLSTLNEKRKLFKKAYNTFFSFDPYKNDYFSHRLPQHYLLETKPDKPLYKMYKYEEGLENILRETLNLPLSVDLNLEKIYSSEYENSPKTNYLDLFTRDFIKQVNEYYHKDFEFCGYEMWDPLDFPE
;
A
#
# COMPACT_ATOMS: atom_id res chain seq x y z
N MET A 1 -5.48 8.38 6.69
CA MET A 1 -6.47 9.45 6.36
C MET A 1 -7.52 9.47 7.46
N ILE A 2 -7.84 10.64 8.02
CA ILE A 2 -8.85 10.78 9.07
C ILE A 2 -9.87 11.82 8.64
N ILE A 3 -11.14 11.46 8.64
CA ILE A 3 -12.29 12.30 8.32
C ILE A 3 -13.11 12.46 9.60
N GLN A 4 -12.79 13.47 10.39
CA GLN A 4 -13.34 13.65 11.73
C GLN A 4 -14.87 13.80 11.75
N GLU A 5 -15.43 14.59 10.85
CA GLU A 5 -16.86 14.87 10.77
C GLU A 5 -17.70 13.61 10.52
N HIS A 6 -17.11 12.61 9.87
CA HIS A 6 -17.77 11.34 9.54
C HIS A 6 -17.28 10.16 10.37
N LYS A 7 -16.34 10.40 11.31
CA LYS A 7 -15.71 9.35 12.12
C LYS A 7 -15.14 8.20 11.28
N ILE A 8 -14.46 8.55 10.19
CA ILE A 8 -13.82 7.59 9.29
C ILE A 8 -12.32 7.71 9.41
N ALA A 9 -11.63 6.59 9.55
CA ALA A 9 -10.18 6.51 9.46
C ALA A 9 -9.76 5.43 8.47
N PHE A 10 -9.16 5.84 7.36
CA PHE A 10 -8.57 4.93 6.38
C PHE A 10 -7.06 4.85 6.58
N LEU A 11 -6.56 3.67 6.92
CA LEU A 11 -5.14 3.39 7.08
C LEU A 11 -4.57 3.02 5.70
N HIS A 12 -3.92 3.98 5.06
CA HIS A 12 -3.45 3.84 3.70
C HIS A 12 -2.11 3.09 3.63
N ILE A 13 -2.16 1.82 3.30
CA ILE A 13 -0.98 1.04 2.95
C ILE A 13 -0.57 1.34 1.51
N PRO A 14 0.72 1.59 1.23
CA PRO A 14 1.19 1.83 -0.13
C PRO A 14 0.87 0.66 -1.07
N LYS A 15 0.41 0.98 -2.29
CA LYS A 15 0.18 0.03 -3.40
C LYS A 15 -0.97 -0.97 -3.21
N THR A 16 -1.95 -0.60 -2.38
CA THR A 16 -3.18 -1.36 -2.13
C THR A 16 -4.44 -0.64 -2.64
N GLY A 17 -4.30 0.30 -3.57
CA GLY A 17 -5.43 1.05 -4.13
C GLY A 17 -5.86 2.26 -3.30
N GLY A 18 -5.05 2.65 -2.31
CA GLY A 18 -5.41 3.72 -1.38
C GLY A 18 -5.64 5.09 -2.01
N SER A 19 -5.02 5.38 -3.17
CA SER A 19 -5.29 6.64 -3.90
C SER A 19 -6.72 6.67 -4.45
N SER A 20 -7.21 5.55 -5.01
CA SER A 20 -8.59 5.45 -5.51
C SER A 20 -9.60 5.52 -4.36
N VAL A 21 -9.30 4.86 -3.22
CA VAL A 21 -10.12 4.96 -2.00
C VAL A 21 -10.15 6.40 -1.50
N GLY A 22 -9.01 7.04 -1.43
CA GLY A 22 -8.89 8.43 -0.99
C GLY A 22 -9.71 9.37 -1.88
N ASP A 23 -9.52 9.33 -3.18
CA ASP A 23 -10.24 10.16 -4.14
C ASP A 23 -11.76 9.98 -4.03
N PHE A 24 -12.21 8.72 -3.91
CA PHE A 24 -13.63 8.44 -3.69
C PHE A 24 -14.14 9.10 -2.39
N LEU A 25 -13.45 8.90 -1.27
CA LEU A 25 -13.86 9.48 0.01
C LEU A 25 -13.94 11.01 -0.06
N PHE A 26 -13.01 11.66 -0.77
CA PHE A 26 -13.03 13.11 -1.00
C PHE A 26 -14.29 13.56 -1.75
N LYS A 27 -14.53 12.92 -2.90
CA LYS A 27 -15.65 13.27 -3.76
C LYS A 27 -16.98 12.98 -3.06
N TYR A 28 -17.11 11.82 -2.43
CA TYR A 28 -18.34 11.37 -1.80
C TYR A 28 -18.78 12.24 -0.63
N TYR A 29 -17.83 12.62 0.23
CA TYR A 29 -18.12 13.47 1.38
C TYR A 29 -17.97 14.97 1.09
N ASN A 30 -17.70 15.35 -0.17
CA ASN A 30 -17.48 16.74 -0.59
C ASN A 30 -16.49 17.49 0.31
N ILE A 31 -15.40 16.82 0.66
CA ILE A 31 -14.44 17.37 1.61
C ILE A 31 -13.42 18.23 0.86
N PRO A 32 -13.24 19.50 1.27
CA PRO A 32 -12.23 20.36 0.66
C PRO A 32 -10.83 19.76 0.81
N TYR A 33 -10.09 19.65 -0.27
CA TYR A 33 -8.73 19.06 -0.30
C TYR A 33 -7.77 19.62 0.77
N LYS A 34 -8.03 20.82 1.27
CA LYS A 34 -7.25 21.49 2.34
C LYS A 34 -7.65 21.07 3.76
N SER A 35 -8.76 20.36 3.95
CA SER A 35 -9.30 20.00 5.27
C SER A 35 -8.70 18.71 5.84
N PHE A 36 -7.68 18.15 5.19
CA PHE A 36 -7.11 16.88 5.58
C PHE A 36 -5.89 17.02 6.46
N LEU A 37 -5.93 16.37 7.60
CA LEU A 37 -4.75 16.22 8.45
C LEU A 37 -3.60 15.45 7.74
N TYR A 38 -3.88 14.78 6.61
CA TYR A 38 -2.96 13.79 6.03
C TYR A 38 -2.90 13.76 4.50
N PHE A 39 -3.34 14.80 3.80
CA PHE A 39 -3.19 14.86 2.34
C PHE A 39 -2.24 15.94 1.84
N THR A 40 -1.55 16.62 2.73
CA THR A 40 -0.42 17.43 2.31
C THR A 40 0.74 16.50 2.00
N GLN A 41 1.28 16.58 0.78
CA GLN A 41 2.58 16.01 0.46
C GLN A 41 3.58 16.55 1.48
N GLY A 42 3.90 15.76 2.47
CA GLY A 42 4.77 16.15 3.55
C GLY A 42 5.36 14.93 4.23
N PHE A 43 6.52 15.12 4.83
CA PHE A 43 7.22 14.10 5.57
C PHE A 43 7.21 14.45 7.04
N LEU A 44 6.96 13.48 7.88
CA LEU A 44 7.07 13.61 9.32
C LEU A 44 8.21 12.72 9.83
N MET A 45 9.11 13.34 10.57
CA MET A 45 10.06 12.61 11.39
C MET A 45 9.39 12.28 12.72
N LEU A 46 9.05 11.02 12.90
CA LEU A 46 8.42 10.56 14.13
C LEU A 46 9.35 9.58 14.83
N PRO A 47 9.39 9.59 16.19
CA PRO A 47 10.00 8.49 16.94
C PRO A 47 9.34 7.18 16.51
N SER A 48 10.16 6.14 16.23
CA SER A 48 9.62 4.83 15.91
C SER A 48 8.76 4.34 17.08
N TYR A 49 7.57 3.83 16.80
CA TYR A 49 6.74 3.25 17.86
C TYR A 49 7.34 1.95 18.43
N LYS A 50 8.27 1.31 17.71
CA LYS A 50 9.01 0.13 18.20
C LYS A 50 10.20 0.49 19.08
N ASP A 51 10.88 1.61 18.78
CA ASP A 51 11.97 2.13 19.59
C ASP A 51 11.93 3.66 19.59
N ALA A 52 11.48 4.25 20.67
CA ALA A 52 11.35 5.71 20.81
C ALA A 52 12.68 6.48 20.66
N ARG A 53 13.83 5.78 20.71
CA ARG A 53 15.17 6.37 20.51
C ARG A 53 15.54 6.49 19.04
N THR A 54 14.79 5.86 18.14
CA THR A 54 14.99 5.96 16.70
C THR A 54 13.91 6.83 16.08
N THR A 55 14.26 7.59 15.07
CA THR A 55 13.30 8.36 14.26
C THR A 55 13.18 7.74 12.88
N THR A 56 11.97 7.68 12.36
CA THR A 56 11.68 7.19 11.01
C THR A 56 10.98 8.28 10.23
N LEU A 57 11.42 8.51 9.01
CA LEU A 57 10.78 9.43 8.09
C LEU A 57 9.60 8.73 7.41
N TYR A 58 8.41 9.20 7.67
CA TYR A 58 7.20 8.70 7.03
C TYR A 58 6.62 9.71 6.06
N ASN A 59 6.12 9.23 4.93
CA ASN A 59 5.13 9.99 4.19
C ASN A 59 3.84 10.03 5.03
N VAL A 60 3.30 11.23 5.21
CA VAL A 60 2.14 11.48 6.09
C VAL A 60 0.92 10.62 5.71
N CYS A 61 0.79 10.29 4.43
CA CYS A 61 -0.30 9.43 3.98
C CYS A 61 -0.08 7.93 4.27
N HIS A 62 1.11 7.51 4.69
CA HIS A 62 1.48 6.11 4.92
C HIS A 62 1.96 5.85 6.35
N LEU A 63 1.38 6.55 7.33
CA LEU A 63 1.73 6.36 8.72
C LEU A 63 1.29 4.97 9.23
N PRO A 64 2.12 4.32 10.06
CA PRO A 64 1.69 3.16 10.83
C PRO A 64 0.44 3.46 11.67
N TYR A 65 -0.35 2.43 11.95
CA TYR A 65 -1.60 2.57 12.72
C TYR A 65 -1.42 3.31 14.04
N LEU A 66 -0.43 2.90 14.84
CA LEU A 66 -0.19 3.52 16.15
C LEU A 66 0.28 4.97 16.02
N ASP A 67 1.06 5.29 15.00
CA ASP A 67 1.47 6.67 14.71
C ASP A 67 0.29 7.50 14.22
N THR A 68 -0.61 6.91 13.43
CA THR A 68 -1.85 7.56 13.00
C THR A 68 -2.71 7.96 14.20
N LEU A 69 -2.88 7.07 15.19
CA LEU A 69 -3.62 7.37 16.41
C LEU A 69 -2.93 8.44 17.27
N ARG A 70 -1.59 8.40 17.36
CA ARG A 70 -0.81 9.39 18.11
C ARG A 70 -0.99 10.79 17.49
N VAL A 71 -0.79 10.92 16.18
CA VAL A 71 -0.91 12.21 15.50
C VAL A 71 -2.35 12.73 15.55
N ALA A 72 -3.36 11.85 15.47
CA ALA A 72 -4.76 12.24 15.71
C ALA A 72 -4.93 12.86 17.10
N LYS A 73 -4.44 12.18 18.14
CA LYS A 73 -4.50 12.66 19.52
C LYS A 73 -3.80 14.00 19.70
N ASP A 74 -2.61 14.17 19.11
CA ASP A 74 -1.85 15.42 19.18
C ASP A 74 -2.58 16.57 18.47
N SER A 75 -3.51 16.24 17.56
CA SER A 75 -4.41 17.17 16.89
C SER A 75 -5.78 17.32 17.57
N ASN A 76 -5.92 16.85 18.82
CA ASN A 76 -7.15 16.83 19.58
C ASN A 76 -8.28 15.99 18.96
N ILE A 77 -7.95 14.98 18.15
CA ILE A 77 -8.91 14.04 17.57
C ILE A 77 -8.79 12.72 18.33
N ILE A 78 -9.86 12.34 19.03
CA ILE A 78 -9.93 11.05 19.73
C ILE A 78 -10.59 10.04 18.79
N VAL A 79 -9.79 9.05 18.38
CA VAL A 79 -10.23 7.92 17.54
C VAL A 79 -10.51 6.73 18.47
N ASP A 80 -11.76 6.32 18.56
CA ASP A 80 -12.25 5.26 19.43
C ASP A 80 -13.06 4.19 18.69
N SER A 81 -13.68 3.28 19.40
CA SER A 81 -14.50 2.19 18.83
C SER A 81 -15.80 2.66 18.13
N THR A 82 -16.16 3.93 18.21
CA THR A 82 -17.30 4.49 17.47
C THR A 82 -16.92 4.90 16.04
N TRP A 83 -15.63 4.85 15.71
CA TRP A 83 -15.11 5.21 14.40
C TRP A 83 -15.16 4.02 13.44
N ASN A 84 -15.42 4.30 12.19
CA ASN A 84 -15.24 3.34 11.12
C ASN A 84 -13.78 3.38 10.65
N ILE A 85 -12.96 2.48 11.19
CA ILE A 85 -11.53 2.39 10.88
C ILE A 85 -11.30 1.20 9.98
N PHE A 86 -10.69 1.39 8.83
CA PHE A 86 -10.41 0.31 7.90
C PHE A 86 -9.10 0.48 7.15
N THR A 87 -8.64 -0.62 6.60
CA THR A 87 -7.47 -0.71 5.73
C THR A 87 -7.69 -1.71 4.63
N VAL A 88 -6.92 -1.56 3.56
CA VAL A 88 -6.86 -2.52 2.46
C VAL A 88 -5.44 -3.07 2.40
N VAL A 89 -5.31 -4.39 2.47
CA VAL A 89 -4.07 -5.13 2.23
C VAL A 89 -4.09 -5.76 0.85
N ARG A 90 -2.94 -6.12 0.33
CA ARG A 90 -2.81 -6.75 -0.99
C ARG A 90 -1.83 -7.91 -0.92
N ASN A 91 -2.04 -8.92 -1.77
CA ASN A 91 -1.12 -10.02 -1.91
C ASN A 91 0.32 -9.50 -2.08
N PRO A 92 1.29 -9.95 -1.25
CA PRO A 92 2.65 -9.41 -1.22
C PRO A 92 3.37 -9.45 -2.57
N TYR A 93 3.14 -10.46 -3.42
CA TYR A 93 3.75 -10.52 -4.76
C TYR A 93 3.26 -9.40 -5.67
N TYR A 94 1.93 -9.22 -5.76
CA TYR A 94 1.33 -8.17 -6.59
C TYR A 94 1.58 -6.77 -6.02
N ARG A 95 1.65 -6.64 -4.71
CA ARG A 95 2.02 -5.39 -4.07
C ARG A 95 3.46 -5.01 -4.39
N THR A 96 4.39 -5.97 -4.31
CA THR A 96 5.82 -5.76 -4.57
C THR A 96 6.07 -5.34 -6.00
N ILE A 97 5.50 -6.04 -6.99
CA ILE A 97 5.67 -5.65 -8.39
C ILE A 97 5.08 -4.26 -8.65
N SER A 98 3.92 -3.95 -8.07
CA SER A 98 3.32 -2.61 -8.15
C SER A 98 4.21 -1.53 -7.53
N ALA A 99 4.91 -1.83 -6.43
CA ALA A 99 5.85 -0.91 -5.81
C ALA A 99 7.09 -0.69 -6.68
N ILE A 100 7.66 -1.74 -7.26
CA ILE A 100 8.81 -1.68 -8.15
C ILE A 100 8.49 -0.81 -9.38
N PHE A 101 7.35 -1.02 -10.01
CA PHE A 101 6.95 -0.23 -11.19
C PHE A 101 6.58 1.22 -10.85
N PHE A 102 6.24 1.51 -9.63
CA PHE A 102 5.97 2.87 -9.17
C PHE A 102 7.25 3.68 -8.97
N GLN A 103 8.38 3.05 -8.65
CA GLN A 103 9.64 3.74 -8.34
C GLN A 103 10.33 4.26 -9.61
N PRO A 104 10.40 5.58 -9.83
CA PRO A 104 10.96 6.15 -11.07
C PRO A 104 12.44 5.81 -11.25
N PHE A 105 13.22 5.72 -10.18
CA PHE A 105 14.66 5.43 -10.23
C PHE A 105 15.00 3.96 -10.56
N LEU A 106 14.01 3.06 -10.53
CA LEU A 106 14.23 1.66 -10.94
C LEU A 106 14.09 1.49 -12.47
N GLU A 107 13.68 2.54 -13.18
CA GLU A 107 13.55 2.58 -14.64
C GLU A 107 12.64 1.49 -15.26
N CYS A 108 12.11 0.58 -14.44
CA CYS A 108 11.28 -0.51 -14.90
C CYS A 108 10.08 -0.04 -15.73
N LYS A 109 9.42 1.01 -15.24
CA LYS A 109 8.22 1.57 -15.89
C LYS A 109 8.55 2.09 -17.29
N HIS A 110 9.65 2.81 -17.45
CA HIS A 110 9.97 3.50 -18.69
C HIS A 110 10.59 2.59 -19.75
N HIS A 111 11.27 1.52 -19.34
CA HIS A 111 12.00 0.67 -20.27
C HIS A 111 11.31 -0.65 -20.59
N MET A 112 10.40 -1.13 -19.73
CA MET A 112 9.77 -2.44 -19.91
C MET A 112 9.03 -2.59 -21.25
N HIS A 113 8.38 -1.53 -21.71
CA HIS A 113 7.61 -1.56 -22.97
C HIS A 113 8.49 -1.45 -24.24
N THR A 114 9.74 -1.00 -24.11
CA THR A 114 10.67 -0.92 -25.23
C THR A 114 11.37 -2.25 -25.51
N LEU A 115 11.28 -3.21 -24.61
CA LEU A 115 11.92 -4.51 -24.71
C LEU A 115 11.06 -5.49 -25.50
N SER A 116 11.69 -6.18 -26.46
CA SER A 116 11.00 -7.06 -27.40
C SER A 116 10.75 -8.46 -26.84
N THR A 117 11.68 -8.96 -26.00
CA THR A 117 11.62 -10.34 -25.52
C THR A 117 11.30 -10.42 -24.03
N LEU A 118 10.66 -11.52 -23.63
CA LEU A 118 10.38 -11.80 -22.23
C LEU A 118 11.68 -11.92 -21.41
N ASN A 119 12.72 -12.46 -22.00
CA ASN A 119 14.02 -12.62 -21.32
C ASN A 119 14.66 -11.26 -20.98
N GLU A 120 14.62 -10.29 -21.91
CA GLU A 120 15.06 -8.91 -21.64
C GLU A 120 14.23 -8.25 -20.53
N LYS A 121 12.91 -8.43 -20.57
CA LYS A 121 12.00 -7.92 -19.54
C LYS A 121 12.31 -8.51 -18.16
N ARG A 122 12.55 -9.82 -18.08
CA ARG A 122 12.96 -10.49 -16.83
C ARG A 122 14.31 -9.99 -16.32
N LYS A 123 15.29 -9.77 -17.20
CA LYS A 123 16.59 -9.20 -16.80
C LYS A 123 16.46 -7.80 -16.22
N LEU A 124 15.68 -6.93 -16.87
CA LEU A 124 15.39 -5.58 -16.33
C LEU A 124 14.67 -5.67 -14.99
N PHE A 125 13.66 -6.52 -14.89
CA PHE A 125 12.91 -6.72 -13.65
C PHE A 125 13.82 -7.28 -12.54
N LYS A 126 14.72 -8.22 -12.85
CA LYS A 126 15.69 -8.75 -11.90
C LYS A 126 16.61 -7.66 -11.34
N LYS A 127 17.13 -6.78 -12.18
CA LYS A 127 17.91 -5.62 -11.75
C LYS A 127 17.10 -4.73 -10.81
N ALA A 128 15.85 -4.46 -11.17
CA ALA A 128 14.98 -3.57 -10.40
C ALA A 128 14.61 -4.15 -9.03
N TYR A 129 14.23 -5.43 -8.94
CA TYR A 129 13.86 -5.98 -7.64
C TYR A 129 15.09 -6.21 -6.72
N ASN A 130 16.25 -6.55 -7.26
CA ASN A 130 17.47 -6.61 -6.46
C ASN A 130 17.81 -5.23 -5.86
N THR A 131 17.72 -4.17 -6.67
CA THR A 131 17.87 -2.80 -6.19
C THR A 131 16.79 -2.47 -5.14
N PHE A 132 15.53 -2.78 -5.41
CA PHE A 132 14.43 -2.54 -4.50
C PHE A 132 14.65 -3.21 -3.14
N PHE A 133 15.13 -4.45 -3.09
CA PHE A 133 15.39 -5.17 -1.84
C PHE A 133 16.71 -4.80 -1.15
N SER A 134 17.65 -4.12 -1.83
CA SER A 134 18.94 -3.71 -1.23
C SER A 134 18.85 -2.50 -0.30
N PHE A 135 17.84 -1.67 -0.43
CA PHE A 135 17.70 -0.45 0.38
C PHE A 135 17.04 -0.71 1.74
N ASP A 136 17.37 0.10 2.74
CA ASP A 136 16.71 0.09 4.04
C ASP A 136 15.41 0.92 3.98
N PRO A 137 14.23 0.29 4.13
CA PRO A 137 12.96 0.98 3.99
C PRO A 137 12.67 1.95 5.15
N TYR A 138 13.43 1.86 6.24
CA TYR A 138 13.24 2.69 7.43
C TYR A 138 14.05 3.99 7.38
N LYS A 139 15.01 4.09 6.46
CA LYS A 139 15.91 5.25 6.36
C LYS A 139 15.52 6.27 5.30
N ASN A 140 14.64 5.90 4.37
CA ASN A 140 14.29 6.78 3.26
C ASN A 140 12.82 6.57 2.86
N ASP A 141 12.07 7.66 2.75
CA ASP A 141 10.64 7.64 2.42
C ASP A 141 10.34 7.08 1.02
N TYR A 142 11.21 7.27 0.05
CA TYR A 142 11.05 6.61 -1.26
C TYR A 142 10.87 5.09 -1.13
N PHE A 143 11.35 4.52 -0.03
CA PHE A 143 11.28 3.10 0.26
C PHE A 143 10.17 2.72 1.24
N SER A 144 9.37 3.68 1.71
CA SER A 144 8.18 3.40 2.54
C SER A 144 7.20 2.45 1.84
N HIS A 145 7.17 2.47 0.49
CA HIS A 145 6.41 1.50 -0.32
C HIS A 145 6.91 0.05 -0.18
N ARG A 146 8.09 -0.15 0.38
CA ARG A 146 8.67 -1.45 0.69
C ARG A 146 8.35 -1.91 2.12
N LEU A 147 7.93 -1.01 3.00
CA LEU A 147 7.58 -1.38 4.36
C LEU A 147 6.56 -2.52 4.37
N PRO A 148 6.77 -3.56 5.18
CA PRO A 148 5.81 -4.64 5.32
C PRO A 148 4.45 -4.15 5.79
N GLN A 149 3.38 -4.76 5.31
CA GLN A 149 2.01 -4.39 5.68
C GLN A 149 1.76 -4.63 7.16
N HIS A 150 2.20 -5.77 7.68
CA HIS A 150 2.10 -6.07 9.11
C HIS A 150 2.78 -5.00 9.97
N TYR A 151 3.92 -4.45 9.52
CA TYR A 151 4.60 -3.36 10.24
C TYR A 151 3.75 -2.10 10.33
N LEU A 152 3.05 -1.75 9.25
CA LEU A 152 2.17 -0.58 9.21
C LEU A 152 0.89 -0.77 10.02
N LEU A 153 0.47 -2.02 10.22
CA LEU A 153 -0.80 -2.37 10.86
C LEU A 153 -0.63 -2.94 12.27
N GLU A 154 0.60 -3.28 12.67
CA GLU A 154 0.87 -3.90 13.96
C GLU A 154 0.30 -3.06 15.11
N THR A 155 -0.45 -3.73 15.98
CA THR A 155 -0.89 -3.20 17.26
C THR A 155 -0.01 -3.81 18.36
N LYS A 156 0.17 -3.09 19.47
CA LYS A 156 0.64 -3.75 20.69
C LYS A 156 -0.48 -4.70 21.15
N PRO A 157 -0.32 -5.51 22.18
CA PRO A 157 -1.20 -6.66 22.48
C PRO A 157 -2.70 -6.37 22.50
N ASP A 158 -3.10 -5.14 22.25
CA ASP A 158 -4.49 -4.73 22.18
C ASP A 158 -5.13 -5.11 20.84
N LYS A 159 -6.40 -5.49 20.90
CA LYS A 159 -7.19 -5.81 19.70
C LYS A 159 -7.25 -4.56 18.80
N PRO A 160 -6.94 -4.69 17.49
CA PRO A 160 -7.05 -3.57 16.58
C PRO A 160 -8.49 -3.06 16.48
N LEU A 161 -8.65 -1.75 16.39
CA LEU A 161 -9.96 -1.13 16.16
C LEU A 161 -10.35 -1.12 14.68
N TYR A 162 -9.42 -1.43 13.77
CA TYR A 162 -9.66 -1.41 12.32
C TYR A 162 -10.17 -2.74 11.77
N LYS A 163 -10.94 -2.65 10.70
CA LYS A 163 -11.25 -3.79 9.81
C LYS A 163 -10.22 -3.86 8.69
N MET A 164 -9.79 -5.06 8.36
CA MET A 164 -8.82 -5.33 7.29
C MET A 164 -9.52 -6.07 6.15
N TYR A 165 -9.37 -5.54 4.93
CA TYR A 165 -9.93 -6.09 3.70
C TYR A 165 -8.82 -6.44 2.73
N LYS A 166 -9.01 -7.44 1.88
CA LYS A 166 -8.08 -7.79 0.80
C LYS A 166 -8.42 -7.02 -0.47
N TYR A 167 -7.42 -6.43 -1.11
CA TYR A 167 -7.59 -5.70 -2.39
C TYR A 167 -8.30 -6.55 -3.45
N GLU A 168 -8.07 -7.85 -3.42
CA GLU A 168 -8.62 -8.85 -4.33
C GLU A 168 -10.15 -9.04 -4.16
N GLU A 169 -10.74 -8.59 -3.06
CA GLU A 169 -12.19 -8.54 -2.85
C GLU A 169 -12.88 -7.45 -3.69
N GLY A 170 -12.06 -6.55 -4.27
CA GLY A 170 -12.51 -5.43 -5.08
C GLY A 170 -12.83 -4.17 -4.24
N LEU A 171 -12.19 -3.06 -4.59
CA LEU A 171 -12.33 -1.80 -3.84
C LEU A 171 -13.78 -1.32 -3.77
N GLU A 172 -14.58 -1.57 -4.80
CA GLU A 172 -16.00 -1.21 -4.80
C GLU A 172 -16.76 -1.94 -3.70
N ASN A 173 -16.60 -3.26 -3.61
CA ASN A 173 -17.26 -4.08 -2.58
C ASN A 173 -16.83 -3.64 -1.18
N ILE A 174 -15.53 -3.42 -0.98
CA ILE A 174 -14.95 -2.95 0.28
C ILE A 174 -15.57 -1.63 0.71
N LEU A 175 -15.65 -0.66 -0.19
CA LEU A 175 -16.22 0.66 0.12
C LEU A 175 -17.72 0.58 0.39
N ARG A 176 -18.46 -0.23 -0.37
CA ARG A 176 -19.89 -0.44 -0.13
C ARG A 176 -20.15 -1.03 1.26
N GLU A 177 -19.42 -2.08 1.62
CA GLU A 177 -19.53 -2.70 2.93
C GLU A 177 -19.11 -1.73 4.04
N THR A 178 -17.92 -1.14 3.90
CA THR A 178 -17.33 -0.30 4.95
C THR A 178 -18.15 0.94 5.24
N LEU A 179 -18.70 1.57 4.22
CA LEU A 179 -19.44 2.84 4.34
C LEU A 179 -20.96 2.65 4.30
N ASN A 180 -21.42 1.40 4.24
CA ASN A 180 -22.84 1.04 4.12
C ASN A 180 -23.53 1.78 2.95
N LEU A 181 -22.88 1.80 1.79
CA LEU A 181 -23.35 2.52 0.61
C LEU A 181 -24.43 1.75 -0.14
N PRO A 182 -25.54 2.39 -0.52
CA PRO A 182 -26.54 1.76 -1.36
C PRO A 182 -26.00 1.49 -2.78
N LEU A 183 -26.57 0.49 -3.47
CA LEU A 183 -26.19 0.16 -4.84
C LEU A 183 -26.38 1.29 -5.85
N SER A 184 -27.27 2.24 -5.54
CA SER A 184 -27.53 3.43 -6.36
C SER A 184 -26.38 4.44 -6.37
N VAL A 185 -25.43 4.35 -5.43
CA VAL A 185 -24.24 5.22 -5.44
C VAL A 185 -23.28 4.75 -6.50
N ASP A 186 -23.01 5.59 -7.48
CA ASP A 186 -21.93 5.36 -8.45
C ASP A 186 -20.59 5.66 -7.79
N LEU A 187 -19.79 4.62 -7.61
CA LEU A 187 -18.48 4.74 -6.96
C LEU A 187 -17.42 5.35 -7.87
N ASN A 188 -17.60 5.24 -9.20
CA ASN A 188 -16.69 5.76 -10.23
C ASN A 188 -15.21 5.79 -9.76
N LEU A 189 -14.73 4.61 -9.35
CA LEU A 189 -13.36 4.45 -8.86
C LEU A 189 -12.39 4.62 -10.02
N GLU A 190 -11.98 5.86 -10.26
CA GLU A 190 -10.93 6.13 -11.22
C GLU A 190 -9.66 5.39 -10.80
N LYS A 191 -9.06 4.67 -11.71
CA LYS A 191 -7.71 4.13 -11.53
C LYS A 191 -6.71 5.27 -11.69
N ILE A 192 -6.59 6.11 -10.65
CA ILE A 192 -5.80 7.35 -10.65
C ILE A 192 -4.33 7.10 -11.01
N TYR A 193 -3.85 5.90 -10.73
CA TYR A 193 -2.51 5.43 -11.10
C TYR A 193 -2.57 4.08 -11.80
N SER A 194 -3.62 3.83 -12.61
CA SER A 194 -3.50 2.79 -13.60
C SER A 194 -2.27 3.18 -14.41
N SER A 195 -1.26 2.35 -14.35
CA SER A 195 -0.09 2.56 -15.18
C SER A 195 -0.62 2.74 -16.61
N GLU A 196 -0.11 3.71 -17.35
CA GLU A 196 -0.38 3.94 -18.80
C GLU A 196 -0.13 2.69 -19.66
N TYR A 197 0.00 1.54 -19.04
CA TYR A 197 0.12 0.21 -19.57
C TYR A 197 -1.15 -0.32 -20.24
N GLU A 198 -2.28 0.38 -20.16
CA GLU A 198 -3.50 -0.03 -20.86
C GLU A 198 -3.34 -0.01 -22.38
N ASN A 199 -2.39 0.76 -22.92
CA ASN A 199 -2.08 0.83 -24.36
C ASN A 199 -0.77 0.12 -24.75
N SER A 200 -0.03 -0.44 -23.80
CA SER A 200 1.14 -1.28 -24.05
C SER A 200 0.69 -2.73 -24.31
N PRO A 201 1.37 -3.51 -25.15
CA PRO A 201 1.11 -4.94 -25.22
C PRO A 201 1.21 -5.50 -23.81
N LYS A 202 0.07 -5.97 -23.28
CA LYS A 202 -0.12 -6.37 -21.87
C LYS A 202 0.95 -7.38 -21.49
N THR A 203 2.02 -6.92 -20.88
CA THR A 203 2.94 -7.83 -20.20
C THR A 203 2.15 -8.38 -19.02
N ASN A 204 1.81 -9.65 -19.05
CA ASN A 204 1.25 -10.31 -17.88
C ASN A 204 2.34 -10.27 -16.80
N TYR A 205 2.08 -9.62 -15.67
CA TYR A 205 3.05 -9.52 -14.58
C TYR A 205 3.53 -10.89 -14.09
N LEU A 206 2.69 -11.92 -14.17
CA LEU A 206 3.07 -13.28 -13.82
C LEU A 206 4.23 -13.80 -14.69
N ASP A 207 4.32 -13.37 -15.94
CA ASP A 207 5.40 -13.77 -16.84
C ASP A 207 6.77 -13.24 -16.39
N LEU A 208 6.79 -12.19 -15.57
CA LEU A 208 8.02 -11.61 -15.01
C LEU A 208 8.50 -12.34 -13.77
N PHE A 209 7.64 -13.11 -13.12
CA PHE A 209 7.99 -13.77 -11.88
C PHE A 209 8.99 -14.91 -12.15
N THR A 210 10.03 -14.92 -11.34
CA THR A 210 11.07 -15.93 -11.37
C THR A 210 11.21 -16.55 -9.99
N ARG A 211 11.84 -17.72 -9.93
CA ARG A 211 12.14 -18.42 -8.68
C ARG A 211 12.84 -17.51 -7.66
N ASP A 212 13.84 -16.75 -8.10
CA ASP A 212 14.56 -15.81 -7.24
C ASP A 212 13.67 -14.70 -6.70
N PHE A 213 12.79 -14.14 -7.53
CA PHE A 213 11.84 -13.10 -7.10
C PHE A 213 10.89 -13.64 -6.03
N ILE A 214 10.31 -14.82 -6.26
CA ILE A 214 9.38 -15.46 -5.31
C ILE A 214 10.08 -15.73 -3.98
N LYS A 215 11.32 -16.26 -4.00
CA LYS A 215 12.12 -16.46 -2.78
C LYS A 215 12.33 -15.16 -2.00
N GLN A 216 12.76 -14.09 -2.66
CA GLN A 216 13.01 -12.81 -2.01
C GLN A 216 11.73 -12.22 -1.40
N VAL A 217 10.59 -12.34 -2.08
CA VAL A 217 9.29 -11.88 -1.54
C VAL A 217 8.89 -12.74 -0.34
N ASN A 218 9.03 -14.07 -0.42
CA ASN A 218 8.73 -14.99 0.68
C ASN A 218 9.56 -14.66 1.92
N GLU A 219 10.86 -14.47 1.76
CA GLU A 219 11.78 -14.16 2.86
C GLU A 219 11.47 -12.79 3.50
N TYR A 220 11.31 -11.77 2.65
CA TYR A 220 11.14 -10.40 3.14
C TYR A 220 9.76 -10.15 3.75
N TYR A 221 8.70 -10.71 3.17
CA TYR A 221 7.32 -10.48 3.58
C TYR A 221 6.66 -11.68 4.26
N HIS A 222 7.43 -12.66 4.78
CA HIS A 222 6.84 -13.86 5.39
C HIS A 222 5.76 -13.55 6.44
N LYS A 223 5.98 -12.52 7.27
CA LYS A 223 4.99 -12.06 8.26
C LYS A 223 3.77 -11.40 7.64
N ASP A 224 3.89 -10.77 6.47
CA ASP A 224 2.73 -10.22 5.77
C ASP A 224 1.80 -11.32 5.26
N PHE A 225 2.36 -12.45 4.80
CA PHE A 225 1.54 -13.59 4.40
C PHE A 225 0.73 -14.12 5.56
N GLU A 226 1.36 -14.37 6.69
CA GLU A 226 0.70 -14.84 7.91
C GLU A 226 -0.33 -13.81 8.43
N PHE A 227 0.11 -12.56 8.61
CA PHE A 227 -0.71 -11.50 9.20
C PHE A 227 -1.92 -11.11 8.35
N CYS A 228 -1.75 -11.05 7.02
CA CYS A 228 -2.81 -10.68 6.09
C CYS A 228 -3.61 -11.89 5.55
N GLY A 229 -3.25 -13.12 5.94
CA GLY A 229 -3.93 -14.34 5.52
C GLY A 229 -3.79 -14.64 4.04
N TYR A 230 -2.56 -14.51 3.50
CA TYR A 230 -2.20 -14.92 2.13
C TYR A 230 -1.31 -16.16 2.18
N GLU A 231 -1.42 -16.98 1.15
CA GLU A 231 -0.55 -18.15 0.98
C GLU A 231 0.75 -17.75 0.26
N MET A 232 1.87 -18.33 0.72
CA MET A 232 3.14 -18.23 0.01
C MET A 232 3.17 -19.23 -1.15
N TRP A 233 3.68 -18.79 -2.30
CA TRP A 233 3.89 -19.64 -3.45
C TRP A 233 5.18 -20.43 -3.33
N ASP A 234 5.19 -21.65 -3.86
CA ASP A 234 6.42 -22.44 -3.98
C ASP A 234 7.31 -21.82 -5.08
N PRO A 235 8.54 -21.40 -4.75
CA PRO A 235 9.46 -20.90 -5.75
C PRO A 235 9.73 -21.89 -6.90
N LEU A 236 9.59 -23.20 -6.66
CA LEU A 236 9.83 -24.21 -7.68
C LEU A 236 8.79 -24.22 -8.81
N ASP A 237 7.63 -23.62 -8.58
CA ASP A 237 6.59 -23.47 -9.62
C ASP A 237 6.92 -22.38 -10.64
N PHE A 238 8.04 -21.65 -10.44
CA PHE A 238 8.43 -20.52 -11.29
C PHE A 238 9.75 -20.78 -12.02
N PRO A 239 9.95 -20.18 -13.21
CA PRO A 239 11.19 -20.30 -13.98
C PRO A 239 12.40 -19.67 -13.25
N GLU A 240 13.60 -20.11 -13.62
CA GLU A 240 14.87 -19.56 -13.14
C GLU A 240 15.16 -18.13 -13.62
#